data_d6dc0fe5cbebacedea8988fc26d0f180
#
_entry.id   d6dc0fe5cbebacedea8988fc26d0f180
#
_cell.length_a   1.000
_cell.length_b   1.000
_cell.length_c   1.000
_cell.angle_alpha   90.00
_cell.angle_beta   90.00
_cell.angle_gamma   90.00
#
_symmetry.space_group_name_H-M   'P 1'
#
loop_
_entity.id
_entity.type
_entity.pdbx_description
1 polymer ?
#
loop_
_entity_poly.entity_id
_entity_poly.type
_entity_poly.pdbx_seq_one_letter_code
_entity_poly.pdbx_strand_id
1 'polypeptide(L)'
;GKALLKGAMVLQFFLPGVPSIYYGDEAGLQGWKDPFNRRCYPWGNEDTELVEYTRQMAKIRREHPAFAEGAMEFLVLEEKVLGFARYILQNGSSAVVLMNRSDETAMVSLRDKCFEKYAFSTVISGICDGDAVILPAHSYAVVSAVRSNQAKTQ
;
A
#
# COMPACT_ATOMS: atom_id res chain seq x y z
N GLY A 1 2.69 1.12 18.21
CA GLY A 1 3.92 1.58 17.56
C GLY A 1 4.13 0.94 16.20
N LYS A 2 4.60 -0.32 16.16
CA LYS A 2 5.03 -1.00 14.90
C LYS A 2 3.91 -1.09 13.84
N ALA A 3 2.68 -1.40 14.23
CA ALA A 3 1.55 -1.47 13.29
C ALA A 3 1.28 -0.12 12.60
N LEU A 4 1.33 0.98 13.33
CA LEU A 4 1.18 2.33 12.76
C LEU A 4 2.34 2.68 11.84
N LEU A 5 3.57 2.30 12.17
CA LEU A 5 4.73 2.49 11.31
C LEU A 5 4.56 1.73 9.99
N LYS A 6 4.15 0.47 10.04
CA LYS A 6 3.85 -0.30 8.83
C LYS A 6 2.77 0.35 7.96
N GLY A 7 1.70 0.86 8.56
CA GLY A 7 0.67 1.63 7.83
C GLY A 7 1.23 2.90 7.18
N ALA A 8 2.08 3.64 7.87
CA ALA A 8 2.74 4.82 7.30
C ALA A 8 3.66 4.44 6.12
N MET A 9 4.38 3.33 6.21
CA MET A 9 5.20 2.81 5.11
C MET A 9 4.36 2.45 3.88
N VAL A 10 3.17 1.86 4.05
CA VAL A 10 2.26 1.61 2.91
C VAL A 10 1.95 2.91 2.17
N LEU A 11 1.59 3.96 2.89
CA LEU A 11 1.32 5.26 2.28
C LEU A 11 2.57 5.83 1.61
N GLN A 12 3.71 5.79 2.29
CA GLN A 12 4.98 6.30 1.78
C GLN A 12 5.42 5.62 0.47
N PHE A 13 5.24 4.31 0.37
CA PHE A 13 5.65 3.55 -0.81
C PHE A 13 4.68 3.62 -1.98
N PHE A 14 3.37 3.78 -1.74
CA PHE A 14 2.37 3.63 -2.79
C PHE A 14 1.64 4.93 -3.18
N LEU A 15 1.72 5.98 -2.38
CA LEU A 15 1.25 7.31 -2.78
C LEU A 15 2.15 7.91 -3.89
N PRO A 16 1.66 8.92 -4.65
CA PRO A 16 2.47 9.64 -5.61
C PRO A 16 3.71 10.27 -4.97
N GLY A 17 4.80 10.25 -5.69
CA GLY A 17 6.09 10.78 -5.24
C GLY A 17 7.18 9.72 -5.10
N VAL A 18 8.31 10.10 -4.55
CA VAL A 18 9.45 9.21 -4.29
C VAL A 18 9.46 8.86 -2.81
N PRO A 19 9.40 7.57 -2.44
CA PRO A 19 9.49 7.17 -1.05
C PRO A 19 10.87 7.54 -0.50
N SER A 20 10.89 8.25 0.61
CA SER A 20 12.12 8.62 1.31
C SER A 20 12.09 8.00 2.70
N ILE A 21 12.96 7.04 2.93
CA ILE A 21 13.12 6.38 4.24
C ILE A 21 14.19 7.13 5.01
N TYR A 22 13.84 7.63 6.19
CA TYR A 22 14.88 8.11 7.11
C TYR A 22 15.63 6.89 7.64
N TYR A 23 16.98 6.96 7.59
CA TYR A 23 17.81 5.80 7.93
C TYR A 23 17.46 5.23 9.29
N GLY A 24 17.32 3.92 9.36
CA GLY A 24 17.00 3.19 10.57
C GLY A 24 15.51 2.97 10.81
N ASP A 25 14.60 3.68 10.15
CA ASP A 25 13.15 3.42 10.24
C ASP A 25 12.84 1.99 9.80
N GLU A 26 13.51 1.53 8.72
CA GLU A 26 13.42 0.18 8.20
C GLU A 26 13.93 -0.88 9.17
N ALA A 27 14.79 -0.48 10.10
CA ALA A 27 15.39 -1.36 11.11
C ALA A 27 14.76 -1.21 12.50
N GLY A 28 13.72 -0.38 12.62
CA GLY A 28 13.04 -0.12 13.88
C GLY A 28 13.82 0.76 14.85
N LEU A 29 14.78 1.54 14.34
CA LEU A 29 15.58 2.46 15.15
C LEU A 29 14.66 3.51 15.78
N GLN A 30 14.68 3.57 17.10
CA GLN A 30 13.90 4.57 17.84
C GLN A 30 14.69 5.86 17.99
N GLY A 31 14.09 6.97 17.65
CA GLY A 31 14.61 8.31 17.83
C GLY A 31 13.75 9.15 18.77
N TRP A 32 14.24 10.32 19.12
CA TRP A 32 13.56 11.35 19.87
C TRP A 32 13.85 12.70 19.22
N LYS A 33 13.69 13.79 19.95
CA LYS A 33 14.11 15.11 19.45
C LYS A 33 15.58 15.13 19.10
N ASP A 34 15.96 15.97 18.14
CA ASP A 34 17.36 16.24 17.82
C ASP A 34 18.16 16.63 19.08
N PRO A 35 19.36 16.07 19.30
CA PRO A 35 20.16 15.20 18.44
C PRO A 35 19.90 13.69 18.63
N PHE A 36 18.97 13.27 19.48
CA PHE A 36 18.78 11.87 19.86
C PHE A 36 18.20 10.98 18.75
N ASN A 37 17.71 11.58 17.67
CA ASN A 37 17.30 10.92 16.43
C ASN A 37 18.49 10.54 15.52
N ARG A 38 19.71 11.01 15.82
CA ARG A 38 20.93 10.77 15.02
C ARG A 38 21.77 9.64 15.58
N ARG A 39 21.13 8.53 15.90
CA ARG A 39 21.81 7.34 16.42
C ARG A 39 22.52 6.59 15.30
N CYS A 40 23.54 5.80 15.67
CA CYS A 40 24.13 4.86 14.71
C CYS A 40 23.10 3.81 14.27
N TYR A 41 23.22 3.37 13.03
CA TYR A 41 22.41 2.26 12.54
C TYR A 41 22.65 1.00 13.37
N PRO A 42 21.61 0.24 13.75
CA PRO A 42 21.72 -0.87 14.71
C PRO A 42 22.23 -2.16 14.06
N TRP A 43 23.41 -2.13 13.46
CA TRP A 43 24.01 -3.27 12.77
C TRP A 43 24.03 -4.53 13.64
N GLY A 44 23.42 -5.62 13.11
CA GLY A 44 23.27 -6.90 13.80
C GLY A 44 22.17 -6.95 14.86
N ASN A 45 21.44 -5.85 15.07
CA ASN A 45 20.31 -5.74 15.99
C ASN A 45 19.09 -5.08 15.33
N GLU A 46 18.98 -5.24 14.01
CA GLU A 46 17.85 -4.73 13.24
C GLU A 46 16.56 -5.46 13.61
N ASP A 47 15.43 -4.77 13.58
CA ASP A 47 14.12 -5.40 13.56
C ASP A 47 13.91 -6.09 12.19
N THR A 48 14.22 -7.38 12.15
CA THR A 48 14.19 -8.16 10.90
C THR A 48 12.81 -8.22 10.25
N GLU A 49 11.74 -8.10 11.05
CA GLU A 49 10.37 -8.03 10.53
C GLU A 49 10.15 -6.72 9.75
N LEU A 50 10.62 -5.59 10.27
CA LEU A 50 10.51 -4.30 9.58
C LEU A 50 11.42 -4.23 8.35
N VAL A 51 12.62 -4.79 8.42
CA VAL A 51 13.52 -4.89 7.27
C VAL A 51 12.85 -5.66 6.12
N GLU A 52 12.27 -6.80 6.41
CA GLU A 52 11.61 -7.62 5.39
C GLU A 52 10.34 -6.95 4.86
N TYR A 53 9.57 -6.33 5.74
CA TYR A 53 8.40 -5.55 5.35
C TYR A 53 8.77 -4.42 4.38
N THR A 54 9.83 -3.67 4.68
CA THR A 54 10.33 -2.60 3.82
C THR A 54 10.79 -3.12 2.47
N ARG A 55 11.50 -4.26 2.44
CA ARG A 55 11.90 -4.94 1.19
C ARG A 55 10.70 -5.32 0.34
N GLN A 56 9.66 -5.86 0.97
CA GLN A 56 8.42 -6.22 0.27
C GLN A 56 7.75 -5.00 -0.35
N MET A 57 7.63 -3.88 0.38
CA MET A 57 7.06 -2.63 -0.16
C MET A 57 7.87 -2.13 -1.36
N ALA A 58 9.20 -2.09 -1.23
CA ALA A 58 10.10 -1.65 -2.29
C ALA A 58 10.01 -2.56 -3.52
N LYS A 59 9.90 -3.88 -3.32
CA LYS A 59 9.72 -4.85 -4.40
C LYS A 59 8.42 -4.61 -5.15
N ILE A 60 7.28 -4.53 -4.44
CA ILE A 60 5.97 -4.28 -5.04
C ILE A 60 6.00 -2.99 -5.86
N ARG A 61 6.53 -1.91 -5.30
CA ARG A 61 6.63 -0.62 -6.02
C ARG A 61 7.45 -0.73 -7.29
N ARG A 62 8.57 -1.44 -7.27
CA ARG A 62 9.47 -1.61 -8.42
C ARG A 62 8.85 -2.46 -9.52
N GLU A 63 8.08 -3.48 -9.15
CA GLU A 63 7.44 -4.42 -10.09
C GLU A 63 6.17 -3.85 -10.73
N HIS A 64 5.60 -2.78 -10.16
CA HIS A 64 4.38 -2.16 -10.66
C HIS A 64 4.60 -0.69 -11.03
N PRO A 65 4.85 -0.39 -12.32
CA PRO A 65 5.15 0.98 -12.79
C PRO A 65 4.08 2.01 -12.41
N ALA A 66 2.82 1.58 -12.24
CA ALA A 66 1.75 2.47 -11.80
C ALA A 66 2.07 3.20 -10.49
N PHE A 67 2.87 2.62 -9.59
CA PHE A 67 3.29 3.29 -8.36
C PHE A 67 4.35 4.36 -8.56
N ALA A 68 5.15 4.27 -9.62
CA ALA A 68 6.16 5.26 -9.95
C ALA A 68 5.57 6.41 -10.79
N GLU A 69 4.87 6.10 -11.86
CA GLU A 69 4.48 7.03 -12.92
C GLU A 69 2.97 7.29 -12.99
N GLY A 70 2.16 6.43 -12.34
CA GLY A 70 0.71 6.45 -12.48
C GLY A 70 0.04 7.64 -11.79
N ALA A 71 -1.09 8.04 -12.32
CA ALA A 71 -2.04 8.92 -11.65
C ALA A 71 -2.64 8.20 -10.41
N MET A 72 -3.35 8.95 -9.59
CA MET A 72 -3.98 8.43 -8.37
C MET A 72 -5.46 8.80 -8.33
N GLU A 73 -6.27 7.88 -7.84
CA GLU A 73 -7.69 8.08 -7.55
C GLU A 73 -8.03 7.41 -6.22
N PHE A 74 -8.71 8.13 -5.33
CA PHE A 74 -9.28 7.51 -4.13
C PHE A 74 -10.52 6.70 -4.49
N LEU A 75 -10.61 5.48 -3.96
CA LEU A 75 -11.70 4.56 -4.22
C LEU A 75 -12.56 4.29 -2.98
N VAL A 76 -11.93 4.16 -1.83
CA VAL A 76 -12.58 3.91 -0.53
C VAL A 76 -12.07 4.94 0.48
N LEU A 77 -12.98 5.67 1.07
CA LEU A 77 -12.71 6.61 2.16
C LEU A 77 -13.74 6.35 3.27
N GLU A 78 -13.52 5.28 4.01
CA GLU A 78 -14.37 4.90 5.13
C GLU A 78 -13.62 5.05 6.45
N GLU A 79 -14.34 5.00 7.55
CA GLU A 79 -13.75 5.15 8.88
C GLU A 79 -12.62 4.15 9.14
N LYS A 80 -12.83 2.90 8.70
CA LYS A 80 -11.87 1.80 8.93
C LYS A 80 -10.92 1.56 7.76
N VAL A 81 -11.33 1.83 6.54
CA VAL A 81 -10.62 1.44 5.32
C VAL A 81 -10.31 2.65 4.44
N LEU A 82 -9.04 2.76 4.08
CA LEU A 82 -8.57 3.63 3.02
C LEU A 82 -8.25 2.78 1.78
N GLY A 83 -8.77 3.19 0.63
CA GLY A 83 -8.48 2.55 -0.64
C GLY A 83 -8.18 3.56 -1.74
N PHE A 84 -7.14 3.30 -2.54
CA PHE A 84 -6.81 4.14 -3.68
C PHE A 84 -6.23 3.31 -4.82
N ALA A 85 -6.44 3.79 -6.05
CA ALA A 85 -5.82 3.24 -7.24
C ALA A 85 -4.64 4.10 -7.68
N ARG A 86 -3.63 3.43 -8.23
CA ARG A 86 -2.57 4.02 -9.05
C ARG A 86 -2.72 3.44 -10.45
N TYR A 87 -2.71 4.26 -11.49
CA TYR A 87 -2.98 3.79 -12.85
C TYR A 87 -2.25 4.58 -13.91
N ILE A 88 -1.94 3.90 -15.02
CA ILE A 88 -1.35 4.47 -16.22
C ILE A 88 -2.40 4.39 -17.34
N LEU A 89 -2.87 5.54 -17.83
CA LEU A 89 -3.94 5.59 -18.84
C LEU A 89 -3.56 4.92 -20.15
N GLN A 90 -2.29 5.04 -20.56
CA GLN A 90 -1.80 4.60 -21.85
C GLN A 90 -1.86 3.08 -22.04
N ASN A 91 -1.63 2.32 -20.99
CA ASN A 91 -1.58 0.85 -21.04
C ASN A 91 -2.68 0.17 -20.25
N GLY A 92 -3.56 0.93 -19.59
CA GLY A 92 -4.65 0.42 -18.77
C GLY A 92 -4.19 -0.25 -17.46
N SER A 93 -2.88 -0.38 -17.24
CA SER A 93 -2.33 -1.02 -16.05
C SER A 93 -2.60 -0.20 -14.80
N SER A 94 -3.03 -0.87 -13.75
CA SER A 94 -3.28 -0.24 -12.46
C SER A 94 -3.03 -1.19 -11.30
N ALA A 95 -2.85 -0.60 -10.13
CA ALA A 95 -2.83 -1.32 -8.87
C ALA A 95 -3.71 -0.59 -7.86
N VAL A 96 -4.43 -1.35 -7.06
CA VAL A 96 -5.29 -0.85 -6.00
C VAL A 96 -4.66 -1.22 -4.66
N VAL A 97 -4.54 -0.23 -3.79
CA VAL A 97 -4.08 -0.40 -2.42
C VAL A 97 -5.26 -0.21 -1.50
N LEU A 98 -5.48 -1.20 -0.64
CA LEU A 98 -6.47 -1.15 0.43
C LEU A 98 -5.72 -1.23 1.76
N MET A 99 -6.09 -0.41 2.72
CA MET A 99 -5.47 -0.37 4.04
C MET A 99 -6.54 -0.31 5.11
N ASN A 100 -6.46 -1.22 6.08
CA ASN A 100 -7.27 -1.19 7.28
C ASN A 100 -6.49 -0.51 8.41
N ARG A 101 -7.02 0.57 8.95
CA ARG A 101 -6.41 1.34 10.03
C ARG A 101 -7.03 1.09 11.41
N SER A 102 -7.97 0.18 11.49
CA SER A 102 -8.67 -0.14 12.75
C SER A 102 -8.07 -1.36 13.46
N ASP A 103 -8.47 -1.56 14.70
CA ASP A 103 -8.10 -2.71 15.52
C ASP A 103 -8.91 -3.98 15.21
N GLU A 104 -9.82 -3.92 14.24
CA GLU A 104 -10.67 -5.03 13.83
C GLU A 104 -10.37 -5.46 12.39
N THR A 105 -10.75 -6.69 12.05
CA THR A 105 -10.71 -7.15 10.67
C THR A 105 -11.78 -6.45 9.84
N ALA A 106 -11.41 -5.92 8.69
CA ALA A 106 -12.32 -5.39 7.69
C ALA A 106 -12.39 -6.32 6.47
N MET A 107 -13.54 -6.34 5.82
CA MET A 107 -13.73 -7.05 4.56
C MET A 107 -14.20 -6.06 3.51
N VAL A 108 -13.52 -6.03 2.36
CA VAL A 108 -13.84 -5.15 1.24
C VAL A 108 -14.27 -5.99 0.06
N SER A 109 -15.54 -5.87 -0.34
CA SER A 109 -16.00 -6.46 -1.60
C SER A 109 -15.36 -5.72 -2.77
N LEU A 110 -14.66 -6.45 -3.60
CA LEU A 110 -14.07 -5.91 -4.81
C LEU A 110 -15.13 -5.62 -5.88
N ARG A 111 -16.30 -6.27 -5.83
CA ARG A 111 -17.41 -6.05 -6.76
C ARG A 111 -18.19 -4.79 -6.46
N ASP A 112 -18.47 -4.52 -5.20
CA ASP A 112 -19.47 -3.52 -4.82
C ASP A 112 -18.88 -2.13 -4.65
N LYS A 113 -17.57 -2.05 -4.39
CA LYS A 113 -16.93 -0.78 -4.04
C LYS A 113 -15.93 -0.36 -5.09
N CYS A 114 -16.29 0.46 -6.01
CA CYS A 114 -15.36 1.23 -6.82
C CYS A 114 -14.93 0.61 -8.15
N PHE A 115 -15.38 -0.54 -8.48
CA PHE A 115 -14.70 -1.31 -9.51
C PHE A 115 -15.44 -1.43 -10.82
N GLU A 116 -16.47 -0.66 -11.05
CA GLU A 116 -17.00 -0.45 -12.41
C GLU A 116 -15.92 0.02 -13.40
N LYS A 117 -14.88 0.70 -12.86
CA LYS A 117 -13.77 1.22 -13.66
C LYS A 117 -12.56 0.29 -13.75
N TYR A 118 -12.50 -0.76 -12.94
CA TYR A 118 -11.32 -1.63 -12.83
C TYR A 118 -11.70 -3.09 -12.88
N ALA A 119 -11.01 -3.85 -13.71
CA ALA A 119 -11.07 -5.31 -13.71
C ALA A 119 -9.88 -5.85 -12.91
N PHE A 120 -10.14 -6.63 -11.87
CA PHE A 120 -9.08 -7.24 -11.06
C PHE A 120 -8.45 -8.40 -11.80
N SER A 121 -7.15 -8.57 -11.57
CA SER A 121 -6.40 -9.67 -12.15
C SER A 121 -5.73 -10.53 -11.10
N THR A 122 -5.00 -9.95 -10.16
CA THR A 122 -4.17 -10.72 -9.24
C THR A 122 -4.00 -10.00 -7.92
N VAL A 123 -4.10 -10.73 -6.81
CA VAL A 123 -3.68 -10.24 -5.49
C VAL A 123 -2.17 -10.30 -5.42
N ILE A 124 -1.56 -9.13 -5.25
CA ILE A 124 -0.10 -9.00 -5.13
C ILE A 124 0.31 -9.21 -3.68
N SER A 125 -0.47 -8.66 -2.75
CA SER A 125 -0.27 -8.79 -1.31
C SER A 125 -1.61 -8.72 -0.61
N GLY A 126 -1.80 -9.50 0.45
CA GLY A 126 -3.03 -9.55 1.23
C GLY A 126 -3.72 -10.91 1.15
N ILE A 127 -4.89 -11.01 1.73
CA ILE A 127 -5.72 -12.22 1.78
C ILE A 127 -7.00 -11.96 1.00
N CYS A 128 -7.35 -12.87 0.09
CA CYS A 128 -8.63 -12.85 -0.60
C CYS A 128 -9.46 -14.08 -0.27
N ASP A 129 -10.76 -13.88 -0.20
CA ASP A 129 -11.77 -14.93 -0.17
C ASP A 129 -12.81 -14.61 -1.25
N GLY A 130 -12.75 -15.35 -2.34
CA GLY A 130 -13.54 -15.06 -3.54
C GLY A 130 -13.31 -13.64 -4.08
N ASP A 131 -14.39 -12.85 -4.15
CA ASP A 131 -14.38 -11.47 -4.61
C ASP A 131 -14.12 -10.45 -3.48
N ALA A 132 -13.80 -10.90 -2.27
CA ALA A 132 -13.55 -10.03 -1.14
C ALA A 132 -12.07 -10.04 -0.73
N VAL A 133 -11.58 -8.88 -0.33
CA VAL A 133 -10.27 -8.74 0.33
C VAL A 133 -10.48 -8.68 1.82
N ILE A 134 -9.82 -9.58 2.54
CA ILE A 134 -9.81 -9.61 3.99
C ILE A 134 -8.60 -8.81 4.47
N LEU A 135 -8.87 -7.80 5.27
CA LEU A 135 -7.88 -6.90 5.84
C LEU A 135 -7.86 -7.08 7.37
N PRO A 136 -6.95 -7.88 7.91
CA PRO A 136 -6.72 -7.91 9.35
C PRO A 136 -6.48 -6.52 9.94
N ALA A 137 -6.57 -6.39 11.25
CA ALA A 137 -6.24 -5.15 11.94
C ALA A 137 -4.87 -4.60 11.50
N HIS A 138 -4.81 -3.30 11.21
CA HIS A 138 -3.58 -2.60 10.81
C HIS A 138 -2.83 -3.24 9.64
N SER A 139 -3.57 -3.81 8.69
CA SER A 139 -3.00 -4.47 7.51
C SER A 139 -3.30 -3.72 6.22
N TYR A 140 -2.69 -4.21 5.14
CA TYR A 140 -2.92 -3.70 3.80
C TYR A 140 -3.04 -4.85 2.80
N ALA A 141 -3.65 -4.55 1.65
CA ALA A 141 -3.63 -5.40 0.48
C ALA A 141 -3.29 -4.58 -0.76
N VAL A 142 -2.60 -5.20 -1.70
CA VAL A 142 -2.34 -4.64 -3.02
C VAL A 142 -2.89 -5.60 -4.06
N VAL A 143 -3.74 -5.09 -4.93
CA VAL A 143 -4.39 -5.86 -5.99
C VAL A 143 -4.02 -5.25 -7.34
N SER A 144 -3.50 -6.08 -8.24
CA SER A 144 -3.31 -5.67 -9.63
C SER A 144 -4.67 -5.61 -10.34
N ALA A 145 -4.86 -4.57 -11.12
CA ALA A 145 -6.09 -4.34 -11.86
C ALA A 145 -5.80 -3.74 -13.24
N VAL A 146 -6.76 -3.86 -14.14
CA VAL A 146 -6.76 -3.14 -15.40
C VAL A 146 -7.93 -2.16 -15.39
N ARG A 147 -7.64 -0.89 -15.63
CA ARG A 147 -8.69 0.10 -15.72
C ARG A 147 -9.48 -0.13 -17.02
N SER A 148 -10.77 -0.43 -16.90
CA SER A 148 -11.65 -0.51 -18.04
C SER A 148 -11.79 0.89 -18.67
N ASN A 149 -11.40 1.03 -19.91
CA ASN A 149 -11.79 2.18 -20.68
C ASN A 149 -13.31 2.07 -20.85
N GLN A 150 -14.08 2.82 -20.10
CA GLN A 150 -15.44 3.09 -20.52
C GLN A 150 -15.30 3.77 -21.88
N ALA A 151 -15.62 3.04 -22.92
CA ALA A 151 -15.84 3.62 -24.22
C ALA A 151 -16.79 4.79 -23.99
N LYS A 152 -16.35 5.99 -24.33
CA LYS A 152 -17.23 7.15 -24.41
C LYS A 152 -18.31 6.75 -25.40
N THR A 153 -19.45 6.31 -24.89
CA THR A 153 -20.66 6.24 -25.69
C THR A 153 -21.04 7.68 -25.96
N GLN A 154 -20.80 8.07 -27.18
CA GLN A 154 -21.30 9.31 -27.77
C GLN A 154 -22.82 9.29 -27.77
#